data_817756f1b21d01f89a9d04bdbc6c4667
#
_entry.id   817756f1b21d01f89a9d04bdbc6c4667
#
_cell.length_a   1.000
_cell.length_b   1.000
_cell.length_c   1.000
_cell.angle_alpha   90.00
_cell.angle_beta   90.00
_cell.angle_gamma   90.00
#
_symmetry.space_group_name_H-M   'P 1'
#
loop_
_entity.id
_entity.type
_entity.pdbx_description
1 polymer ?
#
loop_
_entity_poly.entity_id
_entity_poly.type
_entity_poly.pdbx_seq_one_letter_code
_entity_poly.pdbx_strand_id
1 'polypeptide(L)'
;IQAAGALVLFLRFFPEYGVRTAAWWGVFHAVSAFCNAGFDIFGRIAPGASAAAVQNDPVVLITLMILIILGGLGFFVWEEVVRVKDLRKCSVYTRMVLLATLVLTVGGAALFCLLEWNNPATFGSMSAGDKILNGFFQSVTLRTAGFAGVDQAGLTQAGKGVSLVLMLVGGPAGSTAGGAKTVT
;
A
#
# COMPACT_ATOMS: atom_id res chain seq x y z
N ILE A 1 3.82 14.48 6.43
CA ILE A 1 3.08 13.28 5.99
C ILE A 1 3.48 12.09 6.87
N GLN A 2 4.76 11.69 6.91
CA GLN A 2 5.23 10.54 7.72
C GLN A 2 4.89 10.71 9.21
N ALA A 3 5.11 11.88 9.80
CA ALA A 3 4.78 12.15 11.20
C ALA A 3 3.27 12.00 11.50
N ALA A 4 2.41 12.41 10.56
CA ALA A 4 0.97 12.22 10.71
C ALA A 4 0.59 10.73 10.65
N GLY A 5 1.16 9.97 9.68
CA GLY A 5 0.96 8.53 9.62
C GLY A 5 1.50 7.79 10.86
N ALA A 6 2.68 8.18 11.34
CA ALA A 6 3.25 7.63 12.56
C ALA A 6 2.36 7.89 13.79
N LEU A 7 1.76 9.08 13.88
CA LEU A 7 0.83 9.43 14.95
C LEU A 7 -0.45 8.58 14.90
N VAL A 8 -1.04 8.40 13.71
CA VAL A 8 -2.24 7.55 13.56
C VAL A 8 -1.94 6.11 13.96
N LEU A 9 -0.83 5.54 13.48
CA LEU A 9 -0.40 4.19 13.86
C LEU A 9 -0.06 4.09 15.35
N PHE A 10 0.59 5.10 15.93
CA PHE A 10 0.84 5.16 17.36
C PHE A 10 -0.46 5.09 18.16
N LEU A 11 -1.44 5.93 17.84
CA LEU A 11 -2.73 5.97 18.54
C LEU A 11 -3.47 4.65 18.41
N ARG A 12 -3.35 3.95 17.25
CA ARG A 12 -3.99 2.64 17.04
C ARG A 12 -3.32 1.54 17.85
N PHE A 13 -1.98 1.52 17.92
CA PHE A 13 -1.24 0.49 18.65
C PHE A 13 -1.11 0.75 20.15
N PHE A 14 -1.25 2.00 20.59
CA PHE A 14 -1.05 2.40 21.98
C PHE A 14 -1.88 1.60 22.99
N PRO A 15 -3.20 1.36 22.79
CA PRO A 15 -4.01 0.65 23.76
C PRO A 15 -3.59 -0.81 24.00
N GLU A 16 -3.01 -1.46 22.98
CA GLU A 16 -2.67 -2.88 23.00
C GLU A 16 -1.21 -3.15 23.41
N TYR A 17 -0.28 -2.29 22.97
CA TYR A 17 1.16 -2.56 23.06
C TYR A 17 1.93 -1.58 23.95
N GLY A 18 1.27 -0.57 24.51
CA GLY A 18 1.85 0.45 25.37
C GLY A 18 2.71 1.48 24.61
N VAL A 19 3.10 2.55 25.31
CA VAL A 19 3.72 3.76 24.71
C VAL A 19 4.98 3.46 23.89
N ARG A 20 5.94 2.72 24.45
CA ARG A 20 7.23 2.50 23.82
C ARG A 20 7.10 1.68 22.53
N THR A 21 6.37 0.58 22.58
CA THR A 21 6.19 -0.30 21.42
C THR A 21 5.35 0.39 20.34
N ALA A 22 4.26 1.05 20.72
CA ALA A 22 3.40 1.76 19.79
C ALA A 22 4.13 2.91 19.08
N ALA A 23 4.94 3.69 19.81
CA ALA A 23 5.73 4.77 19.23
C ALA A 23 6.76 4.24 18.21
N TRP A 24 7.49 3.19 18.60
CA TRP A 24 8.46 2.57 17.71
C TRP A 24 7.80 1.98 16.45
N TRP A 25 6.71 1.23 16.64
CA TRP A 25 5.98 0.64 15.50
C TRP A 25 5.37 1.70 14.60
N GLY A 26 4.78 2.74 15.18
CA GLY A 26 4.20 3.85 14.40
C GLY A 26 5.22 4.54 13.51
N VAL A 27 6.38 4.91 14.09
CA VAL A 27 7.45 5.58 13.33
C VAL A 27 8.04 4.62 12.29
N PHE A 28 8.38 3.40 12.69
CA PHE A 28 9.01 2.42 11.79
C PHE A 28 8.14 2.14 10.56
N HIS A 29 6.86 1.78 10.77
CA HIS A 29 5.98 1.45 9.65
C HIS A 29 5.63 2.67 8.79
N ALA A 30 5.50 3.86 9.40
CA ALA A 30 5.24 5.07 8.61
C ALA A 30 6.41 5.42 7.69
N VAL A 31 7.65 5.29 8.16
CA VAL A 31 8.84 5.51 7.34
C VAL A 31 8.96 4.42 6.28
N SER A 32 8.84 3.14 6.67
CA SER A 32 8.92 2.01 5.75
C SER A 32 7.88 2.11 4.62
N ALA A 33 6.63 2.44 4.95
CA ALA A 33 5.55 2.57 3.98
C ALA A 33 5.77 3.76 3.03
N PHE A 34 6.13 4.92 3.54
CA PHE A 34 6.36 6.10 2.71
C PHE A 34 7.59 5.95 1.80
N CYS A 35 8.63 5.28 2.28
CA CYS A 35 9.83 5.00 1.49
C CYS A 35 9.68 3.80 0.54
N ASN A 36 8.51 3.14 0.50
CA ASN A 36 8.27 1.90 -0.26
C ASN A 36 9.35 0.83 0.04
N ALA A 37 9.77 0.73 1.31
CA ALA A 37 10.84 -0.17 1.73
C ALA A 37 10.36 -1.60 2.01
N GLY A 38 9.09 -1.75 2.41
CA GLY A 38 8.45 -3.06 2.64
C GLY A 38 8.88 -3.79 3.89
N PHE A 39 9.73 -3.18 4.71
CA PHE A 39 10.10 -3.76 6.00
C PHE A 39 8.99 -3.56 7.02
N ASP A 40 8.68 -4.60 7.76
CA ASP A 40 7.76 -4.56 8.87
C ASP A 40 8.33 -5.27 10.10
N ILE A 41 7.74 -4.97 11.24
CA ILE A 41 8.09 -5.58 12.53
C ILE A 41 6.86 -6.23 13.19
N PHE A 42 5.84 -6.58 12.40
CA PHE A 42 4.65 -7.30 12.83
C PHE A 42 4.93 -8.76 13.23
N GLY A 43 6.12 -9.27 12.98
CA GLY A 43 6.56 -10.60 13.42
C GLY A 43 6.44 -10.84 14.94
N ARG A 44 6.28 -9.78 15.74
CA ARG A 44 5.93 -9.87 17.16
C ARG A 44 4.47 -10.28 17.41
N ILE A 45 3.56 -9.96 16.48
CA ILE A 45 2.15 -10.35 16.56
C ILE A 45 2.01 -11.78 16.05
N ALA A 46 2.52 -12.04 14.84
CA ALA A 46 2.48 -13.35 14.22
C ALA A 46 3.79 -13.59 13.45
N PRO A 47 4.67 -14.49 13.92
CA PRO A 47 5.94 -14.76 13.25
C PRO A 47 5.76 -15.14 11.78
N GLY A 48 6.43 -14.40 10.90
CA GLY A 48 6.38 -14.62 9.45
C GLY A 48 5.16 -14.05 8.71
N ALA A 49 4.22 -13.41 9.41
CA ALA A 49 2.94 -13.00 8.81
C ALA A 49 2.96 -11.60 8.16
N SER A 50 4.01 -10.79 8.30
CA SER A 50 4.07 -9.42 7.77
C SER A 50 2.77 -8.62 8.04
N ALA A 51 2.31 -7.79 7.10
CA ALA A 51 1.06 -7.04 7.24
C ALA A 51 -0.20 -7.94 7.28
N ALA A 52 -0.09 -9.23 6.94
CA ALA A 52 -1.18 -10.19 7.14
C ALA A 52 -1.54 -10.36 8.63
N ALA A 53 -0.62 -10.08 9.56
CA ALA A 53 -0.92 -10.05 11.00
C ALA A 53 -1.96 -8.99 11.39
N VAL A 54 -2.14 -7.97 10.57
CA VAL A 54 -3.07 -6.83 10.78
C VAL A 54 -4.08 -6.69 9.65
N GLN A 55 -4.31 -7.74 8.87
CA GLN A 55 -5.20 -7.74 7.69
C GLN A 55 -6.65 -7.35 7.99
N ASN A 56 -7.10 -7.49 9.24
CA ASN A 56 -8.45 -7.13 9.68
C ASN A 56 -8.49 -5.74 10.35
N ASP A 57 -7.38 -4.99 10.35
CA ASP A 57 -7.32 -3.66 10.93
C ASP A 57 -7.36 -2.58 9.83
N PRO A 58 -8.55 -1.98 9.58
CA PRO A 58 -8.69 -1.00 8.52
C PRO A 58 -7.89 0.27 8.77
N VAL A 59 -7.67 0.66 10.02
CA VAL A 59 -6.91 1.88 10.34
C VAL A 59 -5.45 1.71 9.94
N VAL A 60 -4.87 0.56 10.27
CA VAL A 60 -3.47 0.25 9.91
C VAL A 60 -3.32 0.15 8.40
N LEU A 61 -4.15 -0.68 7.74
CA LEU A 61 -4.05 -0.90 6.29
C LEU A 61 -4.26 0.37 5.48
N ILE A 62 -5.29 1.17 5.81
CA ILE A 62 -5.55 2.44 5.11
C ILE A 62 -4.40 3.42 5.32
N THR A 63 -3.88 3.51 6.53
CA THR A 63 -2.74 4.41 6.81
C THR A 63 -1.50 4.01 6.01
N LEU A 64 -1.18 2.72 5.96
CA LEU A 64 -0.07 2.20 5.15
C LEU A 64 -0.29 2.48 3.66
N MET A 65 -1.50 2.19 3.12
CA MET A 65 -1.83 2.46 1.72
C MET A 65 -1.65 3.93 1.35
N ILE A 66 -2.16 4.84 2.18
CA ILE A 66 -2.01 6.28 1.95
C ILE A 66 -0.53 6.65 1.91
N LEU A 67 0.26 6.19 2.87
CA LEU A 67 1.69 6.50 2.92
C LEU A 67 2.44 5.95 1.71
N ILE A 68 2.16 4.72 1.29
CA ILE A 68 2.74 4.07 0.10
C ILE A 68 2.40 4.87 -1.16
N ILE A 69 1.12 5.22 -1.35
CA ILE A 69 0.69 6.00 -2.52
C ILE A 69 1.37 7.37 -2.53
N LEU A 70 1.38 8.05 -1.38
CA LEU A 70 1.97 9.38 -1.26
C LEU A 70 3.49 9.37 -1.53
N GLY A 71 4.22 8.37 -1.04
CA GLY A 71 5.64 8.19 -1.34
C GLY A 71 5.88 7.82 -2.81
N GLY A 72 5.00 6.97 -3.36
CA GLY A 72 5.07 6.49 -4.73
C GLY A 72 4.68 7.50 -5.82
N LEU A 73 4.01 8.61 -5.49
CA LEU A 73 3.66 9.66 -6.46
C LEU A 73 4.85 10.49 -6.93
N GLY A 74 5.91 10.55 -6.14
CA GLY A 74 7.10 11.33 -6.45
C GLY A 74 6.99 12.81 -6.09
N PHE A 75 8.12 13.37 -5.79
CA PHE A 75 8.26 14.72 -5.26
C PHE A 75 7.83 15.80 -6.25
N PHE A 76 8.09 15.62 -7.56
CA PHE A 76 7.67 16.58 -8.60
C PHE A 76 6.15 16.73 -8.68
N VAL A 77 5.41 15.61 -8.55
CA VAL A 77 3.94 15.62 -8.53
C VAL A 77 3.43 16.36 -7.30
N TRP A 78 4.06 16.13 -6.16
CA TRP A 78 3.71 16.82 -4.91
C TRP A 78 3.89 18.32 -5.00
N GLU A 79 5.07 18.76 -5.47
CA GLU A 79 5.37 20.18 -5.62
C GLU A 79 4.33 20.86 -6.51
N GLU A 80 4.02 20.24 -7.65
CA GLU A 80 3.07 20.83 -8.59
C GLU A 80 1.64 20.87 -8.03
N VAL A 81 1.15 19.78 -7.43
CA VAL A 81 -0.20 19.71 -6.84
C VAL A 81 -0.38 20.74 -5.73
N VAL A 82 0.60 20.90 -4.85
CA VAL A 82 0.54 21.89 -3.75
C VAL A 82 0.59 23.33 -4.28
N ARG A 83 1.41 23.58 -5.32
CA ARG A 83 1.59 24.91 -5.89
C ARG A 83 0.37 25.35 -6.72
N VAL A 84 -0.13 24.48 -7.58
CA VAL A 84 -1.19 24.82 -8.56
C VAL A 84 -2.58 24.70 -7.97
N LYS A 85 -2.83 23.80 -7.03
CA LYS A 85 -4.11 23.52 -6.33
C LYS A 85 -5.31 23.19 -7.25
N ASP A 86 -5.12 23.15 -8.55
CA ASP A 86 -6.15 22.82 -9.55
C ASP A 86 -5.59 21.77 -10.50
N LEU A 87 -6.08 20.54 -10.41
CA LEU A 87 -5.61 19.41 -11.20
C LEU A 87 -5.74 19.64 -12.72
N ARG A 88 -6.69 20.50 -13.13
CA ARG A 88 -6.88 20.83 -14.55
C ARG A 88 -5.75 21.68 -15.11
N LYS A 89 -5.08 22.43 -14.26
CA LYS A 89 -3.96 23.30 -14.60
C LYS A 89 -2.58 22.67 -14.41
N CYS A 90 -2.55 21.47 -13.81
CA CYS A 90 -1.32 20.71 -13.68
C CYS A 90 -0.79 20.25 -15.04
N SER A 91 0.50 20.00 -15.10
CA SER A 91 1.19 19.47 -16.29
C SER A 91 0.57 18.14 -16.75
N VAL A 92 0.78 17.82 -18.02
CA VAL A 92 0.37 16.52 -18.57
C VAL A 92 1.02 15.38 -17.80
N TYR A 93 2.28 15.54 -17.41
CA TYR A 93 3.02 14.58 -16.60
C TYR A 93 2.30 14.26 -15.30
N THR A 94 1.97 15.24 -14.47
CA THR A 94 1.28 15.06 -13.19
C THR A 94 -0.09 14.41 -13.38
N ARG A 95 -0.85 14.81 -14.38
CA ARG A 95 -2.16 14.21 -14.68
C ARG A 95 -2.04 12.75 -15.10
N MET A 96 -1.05 12.40 -15.93
CA MET A 96 -0.79 11.02 -16.34
C MET A 96 -0.38 10.15 -15.13
N VAL A 97 0.49 10.65 -14.26
CA VAL A 97 0.93 9.92 -13.05
C VAL A 97 -0.26 9.67 -12.11
N LEU A 98 -1.09 10.68 -11.87
CA LEU A 98 -2.27 10.53 -11.01
C LEU A 98 -3.29 9.56 -11.60
N LEU A 99 -3.57 9.66 -12.91
CA LEU A 99 -4.48 8.75 -13.60
C LEU A 99 -3.95 7.31 -13.59
N ALA A 100 -2.68 7.10 -13.93
CA ALA A 100 -2.06 5.78 -13.90
C ALA A 100 -2.11 5.18 -12.49
N THR A 101 -1.80 5.99 -11.45
CA THR A 101 -1.89 5.56 -10.06
C THR A 101 -3.30 5.12 -9.70
N LEU A 102 -4.31 5.91 -10.08
CA LEU A 102 -5.72 5.58 -9.82
C LEU A 102 -6.14 4.29 -10.54
N VAL A 103 -5.86 4.20 -11.85
CA VAL A 103 -6.23 3.05 -12.69
C VAL A 103 -5.56 1.77 -12.19
N LEU A 104 -4.28 1.80 -11.88
CA LEU A 104 -3.58 0.63 -11.37
C LEU A 104 -4.07 0.24 -9.97
N THR A 105 -4.34 1.19 -9.09
CA THR A 105 -4.84 0.90 -7.75
C THR A 105 -6.24 0.31 -7.78
N VAL A 106 -7.18 0.96 -8.48
CA VAL A 106 -8.58 0.49 -8.54
C VAL A 106 -8.70 -0.76 -9.41
N GLY A 107 -8.04 -0.78 -10.57
CA GLY A 107 -8.06 -1.93 -11.47
C GLY A 107 -7.42 -3.17 -10.85
N GLY A 108 -6.27 -3.00 -10.20
CA GLY A 108 -5.61 -4.08 -9.47
C GLY A 108 -6.47 -4.60 -8.31
N ALA A 109 -7.08 -3.71 -7.51
CA ALA A 109 -7.99 -4.09 -6.44
C ALA A 109 -9.19 -4.89 -6.95
N ALA A 110 -9.80 -4.43 -8.04
CA ALA A 110 -10.92 -5.15 -8.66
C ALA A 110 -10.51 -6.54 -9.15
N LEU A 111 -9.33 -6.65 -9.80
CA LEU A 111 -8.81 -7.95 -10.24
C LEU A 111 -8.54 -8.90 -9.07
N PHE A 112 -7.91 -8.43 -7.98
CA PHE A 112 -7.71 -9.26 -6.80
C PHE A 112 -9.03 -9.68 -6.16
N CYS A 113 -9.99 -8.77 -6.03
CA CYS A 113 -11.32 -9.13 -5.53
C CYS A 113 -11.99 -10.19 -6.42
N LEU A 114 -11.89 -10.10 -7.74
CA LEU A 114 -12.50 -11.07 -8.65
C LEU A 114 -11.80 -12.44 -8.59
N LEU A 115 -10.47 -12.46 -8.53
CA LEU A 115 -9.68 -13.70 -8.63
C LEU A 115 -9.54 -14.43 -7.29
N GLU A 116 -9.48 -13.69 -6.19
CA GLU A 116 -9.20 -14.24 -4.86
C GLU A 116 -10.44 -14.33 -3.95
N TRP A 117 -11.60 -13.84 -4.38
CA TRP A 117 -12.80 -13.74 -3.55
C TRP A 117 -13.18 -15.01 -2.80
N ASN A 118 -13.06 -16.15 -3.47
CA ASN A 118 -13.40 -17.47 -2.94
C ASN A 118 -12.19 -18.32 -2.59
N ASN A 119 -10.97 -17.78 -2.70
CA ASN A 119 -9.76 -18.53 -2.41
C ASN A 119 -9.59 -18.71 -0.89
N PRO A 120 -9.71 -19.95 -0.37
CA PRO A 120 -9.64 -20.19 1.08
C PRO A 120 -8.26 -19.88 1.68
N ALA A 121 -7.20 -19.88 0.87
CA ALA A 121 -5.85 -19.59 1.31
C ALA A 121 -5.58 -18.08 1.48
N THR A 122 -6.43 -17.21 0.91
CA THR A 122 -6.24 -15.75 0.94
C THR A 122 -7.50 -15.05 1.47
N PHE A 123 -8.46 -14.73 0.59
CA PHE A 123 -9.63 -13.92 0.95
C PHE A 123 -10.82 -14.75 1.47
N GLY A 124 -10.87 -16.06 1.22
CA GLY A 124 -12.06 -16.87 1.42
C GLY A 124 -12.68 -16.78 2.81
N SER A 125 -11.88 -16.73 3.87
CA SER A 125 -12.32 -16.64 5.25
C SER A 125 -12.68 -15.22 5.73
N MET A 126 -12.40 -14.18 4.92
CA MET A 126 -12.58 -12.77 5.31
C MET A 126 -14.03 -12.31 5.12
N SER A 127 -14.43 -11.28 5.86
CA SER A 127 -15.68 -10.57 5.60
C SER A 127 -15.63 -9.84 4.24
N ALA A 128 -16.79 -9.52 3.65
CA ALA A 128 -16.83 -8.81 2.37
C ALA A 128 -16.10 -7.45 2.41
N GLY A 129 -16.17 -6.74 3.54
CA GLY A 129 -15.45 -5.49 3.75
C GLY A 129 -13.93 -5.69 3.78
N ASP A 130 -13.47 -6.72 4.50
CA ASP A 130 -12.05 -7.04 4.59
C ASP A 130 -11.49 -7.52 3.25
N LYS A 131 -12.27 -8.28 2.46
CA LYS A 131 -11.88 -8.69 1.10
C LYS A 131 -11.59 -7.49 0.20
N ILE A 132 -12.48 -6.50 0.21
CA ILE A 132 -12.30 -5.28 -0.57
C ILE A 132 -11.07 -4.51 -0.06
N LEU A 133 -10.96 -4.33 1.24
CA LEU A 133 -9.84 -3.61 1.85
C LEU A 133 -8.49 -4.27 1.52
N ASN A 134 -8.40 -5.60 1.66
CA ASN A 134 -7.20 -6.36 1.33
C ASN A 134 -6.92 -6.41 -0.18
N GLY A 135 -7.96 -6.39 -1.02
CA GLY A 135 -7.82 -6.23 -2.47
C GLY A 135 -7.14 -4.91 -2.84
N PHE A 136 -7.57 -3.80 -2.22
CA PHE A 136 -6.90 -2.51 -2.38
C PHE A 136 -5.48 -2.54 -1.82
N PHE A 137 -5.29 -3.09 -0.63
CA PHE A 137 -3.97 -3.19 -0.02
C PHE A 137 -3.00 -3.99 -0.90
N GLN A 138 -3.43 -5.14 -1.42
CA GLN A 138 -2.62 -5.99 -2.31
C GLN A 138 -2.25 -5.23 -3.59
N SER A 139 -3.21 -4.51 -4.20
CA SER A 139 -2.93 -3.69 -5.38
C SER A 139 -1.91 -2.59 -5.12
N VAL A 140 -2.00 -1.91 -3.97
CA VAL A 140 -1.10 -0.81 -3.60
C VAL A 140 0.30 -1.34 -3.26
N THR A 141 0.39 -2.39 -2.45
CA THR A 141 1.69 -2.91 -1.97
C THR A 141 2.54 -3.51 -3.08
N LEU A 142 1.91 -4.13 -4.10
CA LEU A 142 2.62 -4.70 -5.24
C LEU A 142 3.28 -3.65 -6.14
N ARG A 143 2.90 -2.39 -6.03
CA ARG A 143 3.59 -1.27 -6.69
C ARG A 143 4.87 -0.89 -5.95
N THR A 144 5.72 -1.90 -5.75
CA THR A 144 7.07 -1.83 -5.16
C THR A 144 7.14 -1.39 -3.69
N ALA A 145 6.06 -1.54 -2.91
CA ALA A 145 6.08 -1.26 -1.49
C ALA A 145 6.56 -2.44 -0.63
N GLY A 146 6.18 -3.69 -0.97
CA GLY A 146 6.77 -4.91 -0.40
C GLY A 146 6.08 -5.48 0.85
N PHE A 147 5.01 -4.86 1.37
CA PHE A 147 4.26 -5.44 2.49
C PHE A 147 3.38 -6.61 2.03
N ALA A 148 3.45 -7.75 2.71
CA ALA A 148 2.59 -8.90 2.43
C ALA A 148 1.29 -8.80 3.26
N GLY A 149 0.19 -8.35 2.63
CA GLY A 149 -1.13 -8.25 3.28
C GLY A 149 -1.85 -9.59 3.40
N VAL A 150 -1.51 -10.53 2.52
CA VAL A 150 -2.02 -11.91 2.50
C VAL A 150 -0.89 -12.88 2.18
N ASP A 151 -1.12 -14.18 2.35
CA ASP A 151 -0.15 -15.20 1.95
C ASP A 151 0.07 -15.17 0.43
N GLN A 152 1.25 -14.69 0.02
CA GLN A 152 1.62 -14.59 -1.39
C GLN A 152 1.76 -15.98 -2.05
N ALA A 153 2.13 -17.00 -1.28
CA ALA A 153 2.22 -18.38 -1.79
C ALA A 153 0.84 -18.98 -2.08
N GLY A 154 -0.16 -18.59 -1.27
CA GLY A 154 -1.56 -19.03 -1.39
C GLY A 154 -2.36 -18.35 -2.50
N LEU A 155 -1.83 -17.35 -3.20
CA LEU A 155 -2.53 -16.72 -4.32
C LEU A 155 -2.80 -17.71 -5.47
N THR A 156 -3.93 -17.52 -6.16
CA THR A 156 -4.25 -18.24 -7.39
C THR A 156 -3.19 -17.99 -8.47
N GLN A 157 -3.09 -18.87 -9.47
CA GLN A 157 -2.14 -18.67 -10.59
C GLN A 157 -2.42 -17.35 -11.34
N ALA A 158 -3.70 -17.01 -11.52
CA ALA A 158 -4.10 -15.75 -12.13
C ALA A 158 -3.73 -14.55 -11.22
N GLY A 159 -3.95 -14.65 -9.90
CA GLY A 159 -3.54 -13.64 -8.93
C GLY A 159 -2.02 -13.41 -8.93
N LYS A 160 -1.23 -14.49 -9.02
CA LYS A 160 0.23 -14.39 -9.19
C LYS A 160 0.63 -13.68 -10.48
N GLY A 161 -0.08 -13.98 -11.60
CA GLY A 161 0.14 -13.30 -12.87
C GLY A 161 -0.13 -11.80 -12.78
N VAL A 162 -1.25 -11.39 -12.17
CA VAL A 162 -1.57 -9.97 -11.91
C VAL A 162 -0.51 -9.33 -11.02
N SER A 163 -0.04 -10.04 -9.98
CA SER A 163 1.01 -9.56 -9.09
C SER A 163 2.29 -9.22 -9.85
N LEU A 164 2.75 -10.10 -10.75
CA LEU A 164 3.94 -9.88 -11.57
C LEU A 164 3.80 -8.64 -12.46
N VAL A 165 2.63 -8.46 -13.10
CA VAL A 165 2.37 -7.28 -13.93
C VAL A 165 2.41 -5.99 -13.11
N LEU A 166 1.75 -5.97 -11.94
CA LEU A 166 1.75 -4.79 -11.07
C LEU A 166 3.13 -4.46 -10.49
N MET A 167 3.93 -5.49 -10.18
CA MET A 167 5.32 -5.30 -9.71
C MET A 167 6.24 -4.74 -10.80
N LEU A 168 5.97 -5.05 -12.08
CA LEU A 168 6.74 -4.51 -13.20
C LEU A 168 6.48 -3.01 -13.38
N VAL A 169 5.23 -2.57 -13.17
CA VAL A 169 4.82 -1.17 -13.32
C VAL A 169 5.16 -0.40 -12.04
N GLY A 170 6.31 0.24 -12.02
CA GLY A 170 6.81 1.03 -10.89
C GLY A 170 6.22 2.44 -10.83
N GLY A 171 6.81 3.27 -9.96
CA GLY A 171 6.41 4.67 -9.80
C GLY A 171 7.03 5.60 -10.83
N PRO A 172 6.61 6.88 -10.84
CA PRO A 172 7.18 7.92 -11.69
C PRO A 172 8.61 8.33 -11.27
N ALA A 173 9.25 9.12 -12.09
CA ALA A 173 10.56 9.69 -11.77
C ALA A 173 10.49 10.56 -10.50
N GLY A 174 11.50 10.47 -9.64
CA GLY A 174 11.53 11.20 -8.35
C GLY A 174 10.64 10.62 -7.27
N SER A 175 10.08 9.40 -7.45
CA SER A 175 9.35 8.66 -6.41
C SER A 175 10.28 7.71 -5.64
N THR A 176 9.82 7.27 -4.47
CA THR A 176 10.47 6.21 -3.68
C THR A 176 10.24 4.82 -4.28
N ALA A 177 9.32 4.68 -5.23
CA ALA A 177 8.98 3.42 -5.86
C ALA A 177 10.05 2.96 -6.88
N GLY A 178 10.32 1.65 -6.92
CA GLY A 178 11.17 0.98 -7.91
C GLY A 178 10.43 0.66 -9.22
N GLY A 179 10.85 -0.38 -9.92
CA GLY A 179 10.23 -0.88 -11.15
C GLY A 179 10.46 -0.03 -12.39
N ALA A 180 9.84 -0.43 -13.52
CA ALA A 180 9.85 0.36 -14.74
C ALA A 180 9.05 1.65 -14.53
N LYS A 181 9.65 2.78 -14.90
CA LYS A 181 9.00 4.08 -14.62
C LYS A 181 7.72 4.22 -15.46
N THR A 182 6.64 4.68 -14.82
CA THR A 182 5.32 4.85 -15.46
C THR A 182 5.29 5.85 -16.61
N VAL A 183 6.35 6.61 -16.83
CA VAL A 183 6.44 7.68 -17.82
C VAL A 183 7.69 7.50 -18.71
N THR A 184 8.11 6.27 -18.91
CA THR A 184 9.10 5.92 -19.92
C THR A 184 8.38 5.36 -21.13
#